data_a5de5fe8900aa5b0897502f3be3b3c4e
#
_entry.id   a5de5fe8900aa5b0897502f3be3b3c4e
#
_cell.length_a   1.000
_cell.length_b   1.000
_cell.length_c   1.000
_cell.angle_alpha   90.00
_cell.angle_beta   90.00
_cell.angle_gamma   90.00
#
_symmetry.space_group_name_H-M   'P 1'
#
loop_
_entity.id
_entity.type
_entity.pdbx_description
1 polymer ?
#
loop_
_entity_poly.entity_id
_entity_poly.type
_entity_poly.pdbx_seq_one_letter_code
_entity_poly.pdbx_strand_id
1 'polypeptide(L)'
;MTTKQDLSEDARSDEAPSEEEQPTVAEATSTETEEAPDEEAAGGKGGGRVTRARVLGTLAAMLVAALAATAVLQWISASQAEDARARLESERALRLEVSGAASAFSKALLSYDYQNLQNTRSTLAAQATGDFLATYDAAFGGAMAQVIVKLKATSQATVREVYLADVDEATAHAIVVVDQQVNTSEAIRSVKDSHLKISLVKEKGTWKIHDVTVLGAASEDQYNLTGDKKKD
;
A
#
# COMPACT_ATOMS: atom_id res chain seq x y z
N MET A 1 1.26 -30.67 50.83
CA MET A 1 -0.19 -30.72 50.54
C MET A 1 -0.32 -30.29 49.07
N THR A 2 -0.06 -31.12 48.11
CA THR A 2 -0.82 -32.29 47.58
C THR A 2 -2.23 -31.90 47.21
N THR A 3 -2.48 -31.81 45.89
CA THR A 3 -3.57 -32.36 45.10
C THR A 3 -3.47 -31.66 43.72
N LYS A 4 -3.05 -32.20 42.64
CA LYS A 4 -3.30 -33.35 41.76
C LYS A 4 -4.79 -33.48 41.35
N GLN A 5 -4.93 -33.69 40.04
CA GLN A 5 -6.04 -34.26 39.27
C GLN A 5 -6.82 -33.26 38.42
N ASP A 6 -7.23 -33.54 37.19
CA ASP A 6 -7.14 -34.74 36.35
C ASP A 6 -7.55 -34.42 34.93
N LEU A 7 -7.07 -35.24 34.05
CA LEU A 7 -7.38 -35.48 32.65
C LEU A 7 -8.89 -35.51 32.28
N SER A 8 -9.18 -35.07 31.05
CA SER A 8 -10.05 -35.75 30.08
C SER A 8 -9.76 -35.07 28.74
N GLU A 9 -9.10 -35.59 27.81
CA GLU A 9 -9.27 -36.73 26.87
C GLU A 9 -10.66 -36.80 26.24
N ASP A 10 -10.59 -36.77 24.95
CA ASP A 10 -11.42 -37.41 23.93
C ASP A 10 -12.37 -36.50 23.14
N ALA A 11 -12.16 -36.32 21.85
CA ALA A 11 -12.80 -37.04 20.78
C ALA A 11 -12.36 -36.54 19.41
N ARG A 12 -11.82 -37.46 18.64
CA ARG A 12 -11.69 -37.51 17.19
C ARG A 12 -13.02 -37.28 16.47
N SER A 13 -12.91 -36.57 15.35
CA SER A 13 -13.60 -36.83 14.08
C SER A 13 -12.89 -35.97 13.05
N ASP A 14 -12.02 -36.44 12.23
CA ASP A 14 -12.09 -37.27 11.05
C ASP A 14 -13.26 -36.87 10.14
N GLU A 15 -12.94 -36.09 9.10
CA GLU A 15 -13.50 -36.22 7.75
C GLU A 15 -12.84 -35.22 6.79
N ALA A 16 -12.10 -35.73 5.85
CA ALA A 16 -11.73 -35.16 4.56
C ALA A 16 -12.67 -35.80 3.51
N PRO A 17 -12.57 -35.49 2.21
CA PRO A 17 -12.51 -34.22 1.47
C PRO A 17 -13.70 -34.14 0.49
N SER A 18 -14.03 -32.98 0.01
CA SER A 18 -14.92 -32.82 -1.18
C SER A 18 -14.21 -31.94 -2.18
N GLU A 19 -13.71 -32.53 -3.20
CA GLU A 19 -14.21 -32.65 -4.58
C GLU A 19 -14.19 -31.34 -5.36
N GLU A 20 -13.24 -31.35 -6.28
CA GLU A 20 -13.15 -30.52 -7.48
C GLU A 20 -14.49 -30.43 -8.21
N GLU A 21 -14.99 -29.26 -8.49
CA GLU A 21 -15.92 -29.03 -9.57
C GLU A 21 -15.24 -28.25 -10.70
N GLN A 22 -14.88 -28.99 -11.73
CA GLN A 22 -14.65 -28.49 -13.07
C GLN A 22 -16.01 -28.23 -13.74
N PRO A 23 -16.21 -27.10 -14.42
CA PRO A 23 -17.37 -26.96 -15.29
C PRO A 23 -17.10 -27.68 -16.61
N THR A 24 -17.93 -28.66 -16.84
CA THR A 24 -18.11 -29.48 -18.01
C THR A 24 -18.44 -28.60 -19.23
N VAL A 25 -17.70 -28.87 -20.31
CA VAL A 25 -18.00 -28.45 -21.67
C VAL A 25 -19.28 -29.14 -22.12
N ALA A 26 -20.31 -28.35 -22.43
CA ALA A 26 -21.51 -28.84 -23.10
C ALA A 26 -21.30 -28.79 -24.61
N GLU A 27 -21.06 -29.96 -25.17
CA GLU A 27 -21.17 -30.34 -26.58
C GLU A 27 -22.65 -30.38 -26.93
N ALA A 28 -23.08 -29.57 -27.87
CA ALA A 28 -24.38 -29.68 -28.49
C ALA A 28 -24.19 -30.01 -29.96
N THR A 29 -24.18 -31.30 -30.20
CA THR A 29 -24.48 -31.96 -31.48
C THR A 29 -25.94 -31.71 -31.83
N SER A 30 -26.22 -31.18 -32.99
CA SER A 30 -27.48 -31.35 -33.69
C SER A 30 -27.23 -31.60 -35.14
N THR A 31 -27.28 -32.84 -35.43
CA THR A 31 -27.49 -33.46 -36.75
C THR A 31 -28.97 -33.23 -37.12
N GLU A 32 -29.24 -32.67 -38.26
CA GLU A 32 -30.42 -33.05 -39.00
C GLU A 32 -30.17 -32.91 -40.50
N THR A 33 -30.26 -34.02 -41.10
CA THR A 33 -30.25 -34.42 -42.50
C THR A 33 -31.60 -34.11 -43.12
N GLU A 34 -31.57 -34.01 -44.45
CA GLU A 34 -32.66 -34.06 -45.43
C GLU A 34 -32.82 -32.75 -46.20
N GLU A 35 -32.82 -32.65 -47.44
CA GLU A 35 -33.16 -33.59 -48.55
C GLU A 35 -32.68 -32.94 -49.85
N ALA A 36 -32.20 -33.71 -50.78
CA ALA A 36 -31.98 -33.30 -52.15
C ALA A 36 -33.27 -33.39 -52.96
N PRO A 37 -33.42 -32.64 -54.02
CA PRO A 37 -33.77 -33.27 -55.29
C PRO A 37 -32.81 -32.89 -56.41
N ASP A 38 -32.54 -33.92 -57.18
CA ASP A 38 -31.99 -33.86 -58.51
C ASP A 38 -32.80 -32.95 -59.43
N GLU A 39 -32.17 -32.24 -60.33
CA GLU A 39 -32.35 -32.24 -61.73
C GLU A 39 -31.42 -31.25 -62.48
N GLU A 40 -30.72 -31.78 -63.30
CA GLU A 40 -30.54 -31.66 -64.74
C GLU A 40 -29.63 -30.58 -65.30
N ALA A 41 -28.79 -31.13 -66.12
CA ALA A 41 -27.75 -30.54 -66.93
C ALA A 41 -28.20 -29.39 -67.83
N ALA A 42 -27.37 -28.33 -67.89
CA ALA A 42 -27.17 -27.59 -69.13
C ALA A 42 -25.76 -27.04 -69.17
N GLY A 43 -25.01 -27.51 -70.13
CA GLY A 43 -23.62 -27.11 -70.39
C GLY A 43 -23.50 -25.60 -70.70
N GLY A 44 -22.49 -24.98 -70.14
CA GLY A 44 -22.06 -23.63 -70.42
C GLY A 44 -20.55 -23.48 -70.22
N LYS A 45 -19.78 -23.79 -71.31
CA LYS A 45 -18.37 -23.42 -71.37
C LYS A 45 -18.22 -21.90 -71.38
N GLY A 46 -17.83 -21.34 -70.23
CA GLY A 46 -17.56 -19.94 -70.13
C GLY A 46 -16.92 -19.61 -68.79
N GLY A 47 -15.86 -20.28 -68.34
CA GLY A 47 -15.49 -20.26 -66.97
C GLY A 47 -14.07 -19.92 -66.59
N GLY A 48 -13.28 -19.26 -67.36
CA GLY A 48 -11.87 -18.98 -66.93
C GLY A 48 -11.60 -17.65 -66.23
N ARG A 49 -12.44 -16.67 -66.48
CA ARG A 49 -12.21 -15.32 -65.97
C ARG A 49 -12.99 -14.98 -64.69
N VAL A 50 -14.17 -15.54 -64.51
CA VAL A 50 -15.04 -15.26 -63.35
C VAL A 50 -14.49 -15.91 -62.06
N THR A 51 -13.86 -17.06 -62.16
CA THR A 51 -13.22 -17.76 -61.04
C THR A 51 -12.00 -17.02 -60.50
N ARG A 52 -11.16 -16.43 -61.34
CA ARG A 52 -9.98 -15.65 -60.93
C ARG A 52 -10.39 -14.36 -60.26
N ALA A 53 -11.41 -13.65 -60.73
CA ALA A 53 -11.92 -12.44 -60.10
C ALA A 53 -12.55 -12.72 -58.71
N ARG A 54 -13.27 -13.84 -58.58
CA ARG A 54 -13.83 -14.26 -57.26
C ARG A 54 -12.75 -14.68 -56.28
N VAL A 55 -11.74 -15.40 -56.70
CA VAL A 55 -10.59 -15.80 -55.86
C VAL A 55 -9.77 -14.56 -55.41
N LEU A 56 -9.52 -13.63 -56.33
CA LEU A 56 -8.85 -12.36 -55.96
C LEU A 56 -9.70 -11.51 -55.00
N GLY A 57 -11.02 -11.46 -55.19
CA GLY A 57 -11.94 -10.77 -54.29
C GLY A 57 -11.99 -11.38 -52.89
N THR A 58 -11.98 -12.71 -52.77
CA THR A 58 -11.95 -13.38 -51.44
C THR A 58 -10.61 -13.19 -50.75
N LEU A 59 -9.49 -13.23 -51.48
CA LEU A 59 -8.17 -12.96 -50.91
C LEU A 59 -8.05 -11.50 -50.40
N ALA A 60 -8.56 -10.54 -51.18
CA ALA A 60 -8.59 -9.14 -50.78
C ALA A 60 -9.47 -8.93 -49.51
N ALA A 61 -10.64 -9.57 -49.46
CA ALA A 61 -11.53 -9.52 -48.31
C ALA A 61 -10.88 -10.12 -47.03
N MET A 62 -10.19 -11.27 -47.18
CA MET A 62 -9.45 -11.88 -46.06
C MET A 62 -8.30 -10.97 -45.58
N LEU A 63 -7.59 -10.32 -46.48
CA LEU A 63 -6.50 -9.41 -46.12
C LEU A 63 -7.03 -8.19 -45.37
N VAL A 64 -8.14 -7.61 -45.82
CA VAL A 64 -8.79 -6.49 -45.12
C VAL A 64 -9.30 -6.93 -43.74
N ALA A 65 -9.89 -8.13 -43.62
CA ALA A 65 -10.34 -8.67 -42.35
C ALA A 65 -9.16 -8.92 -41.39
N ALA A 66 -8.04 -9.44 -41.91
CA ALA A 66 -6.84 -9.63 -41.10
C ALA A 66 -6.24 -8.31 -40.62
N LEU A 67 -6.19 -7.28 -41.48
CA LEU A 67 -5.74 -5.95 -41.12
C LEU A 67 -6.66 -5.29 -40.08
N ALA A 68 -7.97 -5.42 -40.22
CA ALA A 68 -8.95 -4.94 -39.27
C ALA A 68 -8.79 -5.65 -37.92
N ALA A 69 -8.61 -6.97 -37.89
CA ALA A 69 -8.38 -7.75 -36.69
C ALA A 69 -7.09 -7.32 -35.96
N THR A 70 -5.99 -7.10 -36.70
CA THR A 70 -4.73 -6.65 -36.13
C THR A 70 -4.84 -5.22 -35.58
N ALA A 71 -5.56 -4.32 -36.24
CA ALA A 71 -5.81 -2.96 -35.76
C ALA A 71 -6.62 -2.96 -34.46
N VAL A 72 -7.65 -3.81 -34.35
CA VAL A 72 -8.45 -3.96 -33.12
C VAL A 72 -7.61 -4.52 -31.98
N LEU A 73 -6.79 -5.55 -32.25
CA LEU A 73 -5.90 -6.11 -31.23
C LEU A 73 -4.86 -5.10 -30.75
N GLN A 74 -4.30 -4.30 -31.64
CA GLN A 74 -3.36 -3.24 -31.25
C GLN A 74 -4.03 -2.14 -30.44
N TRP A 75 -5.26 -1.77 -30.78
CA TRP A 75 -6.02 -0.77 -30.02
C TRP A 75 -6.34 -1.27 -28.60
N ILE A 76 -6.78 -2.53 -28.45
CA ILE A 76 -7.03 -3.14 -27.13
C ILE A 76 -5.74 -3.21 -26.31
N SER A 77 -4.62 -3.61 -26.91
CA SER A 77 -3.35 -3.68 -26.18
C SER A 77 -2.82 -2.30 -25.77
N ALA A 78 -3.04 -1.28 -26.59
CA ALA A 78 -2.67 0.09 -26.27
C ALA A 78 -3.49 0.64 -25.10
N SER A 79 -4.83 0.45 -25.10
CA SER A 79 -5.69 0.87 -24.00
C SER A 79 -5.35 0.19 -22.67
N GLN A 80 -5.06 -1.13 -22.71
CA GLN A 80 -4.62 -1.85 -21.51
C GLN A 80 -3.28 -1.33 -20.95
N ALA A 81 -2.36 -0.94 -21.83
CA ALA A 81 -1.09 -0.37 -21.42
C ALA A 81 -1.24 1.03 -20.80
N GLU A 82 -2.17 1.84 -21.31
CA GLU A 82 -2.50 3.15 -20.74
C GLU A 82 -3.17 3.01 -19.37
N ASP A 83 -4.13 2.09 -19.22
CA ASP A 83 -4.78 1.80 -17.94
C ASP A 83 -3.78 1.30 -16.89
N ALA A 84 -2.85 0.42 -17.30
CA ALA A 84 -1.81 -0.07 -16.41
C ALA A 84 -0.86 1.06 -15.96
N ARG A 85 -0.50 1.97 -16.85
CA ARG A 85 0.32 3.14 -16.50
C ARG A 85 -0.42 4.06 -15.54
N ALA A 86 -1.69 4.36 -15.81
CA ALA A 86 -2.50 5.22 -14.95
C ALA A 86 -2.64 4.64 -13.53
N ARG A 87 -2.80 3.31 -13.41
CA ARG A 87 -2.82 2.62 -12.11
C ARG A 87 -1.49 2.73 -11.37
N LEU A 88 -0.37 2.50 -12.06
CA LEU A 88 0.96 2.64 -11.46
C LEU A 88 1.26 4.08 -11.02
N GLU A 89 0.83 5.06 -11.79
CA GLU A 89 0.98 6.47 -11.44
C GLU A 89 0.14 6.84 -10.22
N SER A 90 -1.11 6.39 -10.15
CA SER A 90 -1.98 6.62 -8.99
C SER A 90 -1.45 5.94 -7.73
N GLU A 91 -0.94 4.71 -7.84
CA GLU A 91 -0.31 4.01 -6.72
C GLU A 91 0.95 4.73 -6.22
N ARG A 92 1.80 5.21 -7.15
CA ARG A 92 2.98 6.00 -6.78
C ARG A 92 2.60 7.31 -6.09
N ALA A 93 1.60 8.02 -6.59
CA ALA A 93 1.11 9.24 -5.97
C ALA A 93 0.59 8.99 -4.55
N LEU A 94 -0.20 7.93 -4.36
CA LEU A 94 -0.71 7.52 -3.06
C LEU A 94 0.43 7.20 -2.08
N ARG A 95 1.43 6.43 -2.51
CA ARG A 95 2.61 6.10 -1.69
C ARG A 95 3.41 7.33 -1.31
N LEU A 96 3.56 8.30 -2.21
CA LEU A 96 4.25 9.57 -1.92
C LEU A 96 3.47 10.42 -0.91
N GLU A 97 2.13 10.49 -1.03
CA GLU A 97 1.28 11.19 -0.05
C GLU A 97 1.43 10.59 1.35
N VAL A 98 1.34 9.26 1.48
CA VAL A 98 1.50 8.55 2.75
C VAL A 98 2.89 8.78 3.34
N SER A 99 3.94 8.60 2.52
CA SER A 99 5.32 8.81 2.95
C SER A 99 5.56 10.25 3.42
N GLY A 100 5.02 11.23 2.69
CA GLY A 100 5.08 12.64 3.06
C GLY A 100 4.39 12.93 4.40
N ALA A 101 3.18 12.39 4.60
CA ALA A 101 2.43 12.56 5.84
C ALA A 101 3.15 11.92 7.04
N ALA A 102 3.63 10.67 6.89
CA ALA A 102 4.38 9.97 7.93
C ALA A 102 5.68 10.72 8.30
N SER A 103 6.42 11.19 7.29
CA SER A 103 7.67 11.95 7.49
C SER A 103 7.42 13.28 8.20
N ALA A 104 6.45 14.07 7.71
CA ALA A 104 6.13 15.38 8.29
C ALA A 104 5.68 15.26 9.75
N PHE A 105 4.82 14.28 10.02
CA PHE A 105 4.36 14.02 11.37
C PHE A 105 5.48 13.55 12.30
N SER A 106 6.32 12.60 11.90
CA SER A 106 7.44 12.10 12.70
C SER A 106 8.40 13.21 13.08
N LYS A 107 8.69 14.10 12.13
CA LYS A 107 9.50 15.27 12.37
C LYS A 107 8.83 16.23 13.37
N ALA A 108 7.54 16.50 13.23
CA ALA A 108 6.79 17.36 14.15
C ALA A 108 6.68 16.76 15.55
N LEU A 109 6.47 15.43 15.66
CA LEU A 109 6.35 14.73 16.94
C LEU A 109 7.63 14.81 17.76
N LEU A 110 8.78 14.66 17.11
CA LEU A 110 10.08 14.57 17.76
C LEU A 110 10.85 15.91 17.79
N SER A 111 10.31 16.97 17.16
CA SER A 111 10.90 18.31 17.21
C SER A 111 10.05 19.23 18.06
N TYR A 112 10.65 19.77 19.12
CA TYR A 112 9.97 20.69 20.01
C TYR A 112 10.92 21.74 20.60
N ASP A 113 10.34 22.84 21.06
CA ASP A 113 11.03 23.89 21.81
C ASP A 113 10.24 24.16 23.09
N TYR A 114 10.93 24.16 24.22
CA TYR A 114 10.34 24.43 25.54
C TYR A 114 9.61 25.79 25.60
N GLN A 115 10.01 26.74 24.75
CA GLN A 115 9.37 28.08 24.70
C GLN A 115 8.04 28.03 23.92
N ASN A 116 7.81 27.00 23.10
CA ASN A 116 6.69 26.98 22.17
C ASN A 116 6.03 25.61 22.03
N LEU A 117 5.83 24.89 23.12
CA LEU A 117 5.20 23.56 23.13
C LEU A 117 3.78 23.56 22.57
N GLN A 118 3.05 24.68 22.74
CA GLN A 118 1.70 24.80 22.18
C GLN A 118 1.69 24.77 20.65
N ASN A 119 2.71 25.32 20.01
CA ASN A 119 2.83 25.26 18.55
C ASN A 119 3.07 23.80 18.07
N THR A 120 3.92 23.06 18.77
CA THR A 120 4.13 21.63 18.48
C THR A 120 2.81 20.88 18.58
N ARG A 121 2.04 21.08 19.65
CA ARG A 121 0.73 20.46 19.83
C ARG A 121 -0.25 20.83 18.70
N SER A 122 -0.30 22.11 18.32
CA SER A 122 -1.17 22.56 17.23
C SER A 122 -0.80 21.93 15.89
N THR A 123 0.50 21.78 15.62
CA THR A 123 1.00 21.13 14.42
C THR A 123 0.62 19.65 14.38
N LEU A 124 0.75 18.95 15.50
CA LEU A 124 0.33 17.55 15.63
C LEU A 124 -1.18 17.40 15.47
N ALA A 125 -1.96 18.31 16.07
CA ALA A 125 -3.42 18.34 15.94
C ALA A 125 -3.89 18.47 14.49
N ALA A 126 -3.15 19.21 13.66
CA ALA A 126 -3.45 19.33 12.24
C ALA A 126 -3.17 18.06 11.43
N GLN A 127 -2.31 17.17 11.93
CA GLN A 127 -1.81 16.00 11.22
C GLN A 127 -2.30 14.65 11.77
N ALA A 128 -3.00 14.64 12.91
CA ALA A 128 -3.40 13.43 13.62
C ALA A 128 -4.90 13.34 13.85
N THR A 129 -5.37 12.16 14.24
CA THR A 129 -6.76 11.94 14.68
C THR A 129 -6.95 12.44 16.13
N GLY A 130 -8.22 12.59 16.55
CA GLY A 130 -8.55 12.93 17.93
C GLY A 130 -8.06 11.90 18.94
N ASP A 131 -8.09 10.62 18.59
CA ASP A 131 -7.65 9.51 19.46
C ASP A 131 -6.15 9.57 19.74
N PHE A 132 -5.34 9.80 18.69
CA PHE A 132 -3.91 10.03 18.87
C PHE A 132 -3.63 11.25 19.77
N LEU A 133 -4.35 12.35 19.56
CA LEU A 133 -4.15 13.57 20.36
C LEU A 133 -4.50 13.35 21.83
N ALA A 134 -5.53 12.58 22.14
CA ALA A 134 -5.86 12.23 23.53
C ALA A 134 -4.72 11.46 24.21
N THR A 135 -4.13 10.50 23.48
CA THR A 135 -2.97 9.73 23.95
C THR A 135 -1.73 10.61 24.11
N TYR A 136 -1.48 11.49 23.15
CA TYR A 136 -0.38 12.46 23.21
C TYR A 136 -0.53 13.40 24.39
N ASP A 137 -1.71 14.00 24.59
CA ASP A 137 -1.98 14.92 25.70
C ASP A 137 -1.85 14.22 27.07
N ALA A 138 -2.27 12.96 27.18
CA ALA A 138 -2.08 12.17 28.39
C ALA A 138 -0.58 11.94 28.70
N ALA A 139 0.23 11.70 27.68
CA ALA A 139 1.66 11.43 27.84
C ALA A 139 2.48 12.71 28.02
N PHE A 140 2.20 13.76 27.27
CA PHE A 140 3.03 14.96 27.18
C PHE A 140 2.39 16.24 27.75
N GLY A 141 1.08 16.28 27.96
CA GLY A 141 0.37 17.48 28.42
C GLY A 141 0.53 17.81 29.90
N GLY A 142 1.10 16.91 30.70
CA GLY A 142 1.23 17.05 32.14
C GLY A 142 2.68 17.21 32.64
N ALA A 143 3.15 16.22 33.40
CA ALA A 143 4.47 16.23 34.03
C ALA A 143 5.63 16.32 33.02
N MET A 144 5.50 15.72 31.85
CA MET A 144 6.54 15.76 30.81
C MET A 144 6.74 17.17 30.27
N ALA A 145 5.66 17.94 30.03
CA ALA A 145 5.78 19.34 29.60
C ALA A 145 6.52 20.19 30.64
N GLN A 146 6.27 19.97 31.93
CA GLN A 146 6.97 20.65 33.00
C GLN A 146 8.47 20.32 33.04
N VAL A 147 8.83 19.06 32.80
CA VAL A 147 10.23 18.63 32.73
C VAL A 147 10.92 19.27 31.51
N ILE A 148 10.28 19.31 30.35
CA ILE A 148 10.81 19.96 29.14
C ILE A 148 11.10 21.46 29.43
N VAL A 149 10.17 22.17 30.06
CA VAL A 149 10.34 23.57 30.40
C VAL A 149 11.42 23.77 31.46
N LYS A 150 11.45 22.92 32.49
CA LYS A 150 12.43 23.00 33.58
C LYS A 150 13.86 22.80 33.07
N LEU A 151 14.06 21.86 32.18
CA LEU A 151 15.35 21.56 31.58
C LEU A 151 15.69 22.46 30.37
N LYS A 152 14.79 23.37 29.99
CA LYS A 152 14.89 24.21 28.79
C LYS A 152 15.20 23.37 27.56
N ALA A 153 14.51 22.22 27.43
CA ALA A 153 14.80 21.25 26.41
C ALA A 153 14.31 21.71 25.03
N THR A 154 15.20 21.59 24.05
CA THR A 154 14.88 21.72 22.63
C THR A 154 15.22 20.40 21.93
N SER A 155 14.42 20.01 20.98
CA SER A 155 14.62 18.80 20.21
C SER A 155 14.50 19.07 18.73
N GLN A 156 15.40 18.47 17.96
CA GLN A 156 15.37 18.46 16.49
C GLN A 156 15.42 17.02 15.98
N ALA A 157 14.51 16.71 15.08
CA ALA A 157 14.44 15.42 14.43
C ALA A 157 14.70 15.54 12.94
N THR A 158 15.42 14.55 12.40
CA THR A 158 15.69 14.41 10.97
C THR A 158 15.19 13.03 10.54
N VAL A 159 14.21 13.01 9.65
CA VAL A 159 13.74 11.77 9.04
C VAL A 159 14.78 11.32 8.02
N ARG A 160 15.24 10.09 8.19
CA ARG A 160 16.23 9.45 7.31
C ARG A 160 15.53 8.70 6.19
N GLU A 161 14.60 7.82 6.57
CA GLU A 161 13.93 6.92 5.65
C GLU A 161 12.47 6.68 6.08
N VAL A 162 11.62 6.36 5.11
CA VAL A 162 10.24 5.95 5.33
C VAL A 162 9.99 4.68 4.54
N TYR A 163 9.69 3.60 5.24
CA TYR A 163 9.31 2.32 4.66
C TYR A 163 7.81 2.15 4.78
N LEU A 164 7.15 1.98 3.64
CA LEU A 164 5.71 1.72 3.60
C LEU A 164 5.48 0.21 3.62
N ALA A 165 4.76 -0.29 4.61
CA ALA A 165 4.41 -1.69 4.73
C ALA A 165 3.15 -2.01 3.91
N ASP A 166 2.01 -1.43 4.32
CA ASP A 166 0.72 -1.61 3.66
C ASP A 166 0.15 -0.23 3.32
N VAL A 167 -0.35 -0.08 2.10
CA VAL A 167 -0.97 1.17 1.65
C VAL A 167 -2.19 0.81 0.83
N ASP A 168 -3.35 1.21 1.29
CA ASP A 168 -4.60 1.19 0.55
C ASP A 168 -5.22 2.60 0.47
N GLU A 169 -6.43 2.73 -0.07
CA GLU A 169 -7.06 4.03 -0.27
C GLU A 169 -7.51 4.72 1.02
N ALA A 170 -7.66 3.96 2.11
CA ALA A 170 -8.23 4.43 3.38
C ALA A 170 -7.25 4.33 4.55
N THR A 171 -6.34 3.35 4.54
CA THR A 171 -5.41 3.07 5.62
C THR A 171 -3.99 2.85 5.10
N ALA A 172 -3.01 3.12 5.93
CA ALA A 172 -1.62 2.85 5.60
C ALA A 172 -0.79 2.60 6.87
N HIS A 173 0.30 1.83 6.69
CA HIS A 173 1.29 1.59 7.73
C HIS A 173 2.67 1.96 7.22
N ALA A 174 3.44 2.66 8.06
CA ALA A 174 4.80 3.06 7.75
C ALA A 174 5.73 2.78 8.93
N ILE A 175 6.99 2.49 8.61
CA ILE A 175 8.10 2.54 9.56
C ILE A 175 8.96 3.72 9.16
N VAL A 176 9.13 4.67 10.07
CA VAL A 176 9.93 5.88 9.85
C VAL A 176 11.19 5.79 10.68
N VAL A 177 12.33 5.96 10.02
CA VAL A 177 13.64 6.01 10.66
C VAL A 177 14.03 7.46 10.89
N VAL A 178 14.33 7.82 12.14
CA VAL A 178 14.56 9.19 12.56
C VAL A 178 15.80 9.30 13.44
N ASP A 179 16.62 10.29 13.16
CA ASP A 179 17.66 10.77 14.07
C ASP A 179 17.08 11.92 14.88
N GLN A 180 17.33 11.94 16.18
CA GLN A 180 16.88 12.99 17.09
C GLN A 180 18.05 13.51 17.92
N GLN A 181 18.13 14.82 18.07
CA GLN A 181 19.02 15.47 19.03
C GLN A 181 18.21 16.30 20.01
N VAL A 182 18.38 16.02 21.28
CA VAL A 182 17.77 16.77 22.39
C VAL A 182 18.85 17.54 23.13
N ASN A 183 18.68 18.85 23.18
CA ASN A 183 19.56 19.74 23.94
C ASN A 183 18.80 20.21 25.17
N THR A 184 19.44 20.08 26.32
CA THR A 184 18.94 20.59 27.60
C THR A 184 19.95 21.53 28.23
N SER A 185 19.59 22.16 29.35
CA SER A 185 20.56 22.94 30.16
C SER A 185 21.68 22.09 30.76
N GLU A 186 21.53 20.79 30.83
CA GLU A 186 22.44 19.87 31.55
C GLU A 186 23.19 18.91 30.59
N ALA A 187 22.56 18.53 29.47
CA ALA A 187 23.13 17.53 28.58
C ALA A 187 22.67 17.70 27.13
N ILE A 188 23.45 17.14 26.22
CA ILE A 188 23.06 16.89 24.84
C ILE A 188 22.88 15.38 24.68
N ARG A 189 21.71 14.96 24.22
CA ARG A 189 21.38 13.56 23.93
C ARG A 189 21.15 13.39 22.44
N SER A 190 21.83 12.44 21.85
CA SER A 190 21.67 12.06 20.44
C SER A 190 21.14 10.65 20.36
N VAL A 191 20.02 10.49 19.68
CA VAL A 191 19.38 9.20 19.40
C VAL A 191 19.41 9.00 17.90
N LYS A 192 19.99 7.90 17.44
CA LYS A 192 20.14 7.60 16.00
C LYS A 192 19.36 6.37 15.63
N ASP A 193 18.88 6.38 14.41
CA ASP A 193 18.12 5.28 13.81
C ASP A 193 16.96 4.83 14.72
N SER A 194 16.22 5.79 15.27
CA SER A 194 14.99 5.50 15.99
C SER A 194 13.90 5.07 15.01
N HIS A 195 13.26 3.95 15.28
CA HIS A 195 12.23 3.38 14.43
C HIS A 195 10.85 3.66 15.03
N LEU A 196 10.03 4.35 14.27
CA LEU A 196 8.63 4.63 14.61
C LEU A 196 7.72 3.84 13.69
N LYS A 197 6.86 2.99 14.24
CA LYS A 197 5.74 2.40 13.52
C LYS A 197 4.57 3.38 13.58
N ILE A 198 4.05 3.74 12.41
CA ILE A 198 2.98 4.73 12.27
C ILE A 198 1.82 4.10 11.51
N SER A 199 0.62 4.24 12.08
CA SER A 199 -0.63 3.90 11.43
C SER A 199 -1.34 5.17 10.98
N LEU A 200 -1.74 5.19 9.70
CA LEU A 200 -2.40 6.33 9.08
C LEU A 200 -3.80 5.93 8.61
N VAL A 201 -4.72 6.89 8.66
CA VAL A 201 -6.06 6.77 8.10
C VAL A 201 -6.36 7.99 7.23
N LYS A 202 -7.13 7.81 6.17
CA LYS A 202 -7.53 8.91 5.28
C LYS A 202 -8.87 9.48 5.73
N GLU A 203 -8.83 10.70 6.28
CA GLU A 203 -10.01 11.44 6.71
C GLU A 203 -10.26 12.63 5.79
N LYS A 204 -11.45 12.68 5.17
CA LYS A 204 -11.85 13.79 4.26
C LYS A 204 -10.80 14.08 3.18
N GLY A 205 -10.19 13.04 2.63
CA GLY A 205 -9.17 13.15 1.59
C GLY A 205 -7.77 13.49 2.08
N THR A 206 -7.54 13.60 3.39
CA THR A 206 -6.23 13.92 3.98
C THR A 206 -5.75 12.77 4.85
N TRP A 207 -4.48 12.39 4.75
CA TRP A 207 -3.87 11.41 5.61
C TRP A 207 -3.64 11.97 7.01
N LYS A 208 -4.15 11.25 8.03
CA LYS A 208 -4.04 11.56 9.44
C LYS A 208 -3.36 10.42 10.19
N ILE A 209 -2.56 10.76 11.17
CA ILE A 209 -1.93 9.77 12.03
C ILE A 209 -2.92 9.31 13.09
N HIS A 210 -3.15 8.01 13.13
CA HIS A 210 -4.06 7.37 14.08
C HIS A 210 -3.30 6.79 15.28
N ASP A 211 -2.13 6.19 15.04
CA ASP A 211 -1.32 5.57 16.10
C ASP A 211 0.17 5.67 15.79
N VAL A 212 0.98 5.73 16.85
CA VAL A 212 2.44 5.72 16.80
C VAL A 212 3.01 4.84 17.90
N THR A 213 3.87 3.92 17.50
CA THR A 213 4.61 3.06 18.41
C THR A 213 6.12 3.20 18.18
N VAL A 214 6.87 3.49 19.22
CA VAL A 214 8.34 3.50 19.17
C VAL A 214 8.84 2.07 19.27
N LEU A 215 9.54 1.59 18.26
CA LEU A 215 10.10 0.23 18.21
C LEU A 215 11.49 0.14 18.87
N GLY A 216 12.22 1.25 18.91
CA GLY A 216 13.56 1.34 19.47
C GLY A 216 14.48 2.23 18.64
N ALA A 217 15.72 2.34 19.08
CA ALA A 217 16.78 3.07 18.40
C ALA A 217 18.04 2.21 18.33
N ALA A 218 18.87 2.43 17.29
CA ALA A 218 20.13 1.69 17.11
C ALA A 218 21.20 2.15 18.10
N SER A 219 21.27 3.45 18.39
CA SER A 219 22.21 3.99 19.35
C SER A 219 21.67 5.23 20.06
N GLU A 220 22.15 5.43 21.27
CA GLU A 220 21.87 6.59 22.08
C GLU A 220 23.17 7.03 22.77
N ASP A 221 23.56 8.28 22.51
CA ASP A 221 24.73 8.92 23.10
C ASP A 221 24.28 10.11 23.96
N GLN A 222 24.83 10.25 25.15
CA GLN A 222 24.58 11.39 26.01
C GLN A 222 25.90 12.07 26.39
N TYR A 223 25.96 13.37 26.20
CA TYR A 223 27.05 14.22 26.60
C TYR A 223 26.59 15.21 27.66
N ASN A 224 27.15 15.10 28.88
CA ASN A 224 26.82 16.01 30.01
C ASN A 224 27.59 17.31 29.87
N LEU A 225 26.87 18.43 29.93
CA LEU A 225 27.44 19.78 29.84
C LEU A 225 27.97 20.29 31.20
N THR A 226 27.34 19.86 32.27
CA THR A 226 27.85 20.04 33.62
C THR A 226 28.95 19.01 33.84
N GLY A 227 30.19 19.44 33.69
CA GLY A 227 31.35 18.59 33.89
C GLY A 227 31.25 17.82 35.19
N ASP A 228 31.08 16.52 35.08
CA ASP A 228 31.16 15.59 36.19
C ASP A 228 32.62 15.58 36.61
N LYS A 229 32.95 16.39 37.63
CA LYS A 229 34.16 16.15 38.40
C LYS A 229 33.92 14.83 39.12
N LYS A 230 34.21 13.72 38.45
CA LYS A 230 34.44 12.45 39.10
C LYS A 230 35.50 12.70 40.15
N LYS A 231 35.10 12.86 41.40
CA LYS A 231 35.98 12.75 42.53
C LYS A 231 36.36 11.28 42.64
N ASP A 232 37.63 11.01 42.35
CA ASP A 232 38.27 9.77 42.70
C ASP A 232 38.22 9.58 44.24
#